data_d58d21972973778ad970a9b0bab814b3
#
_entry.id   d58d21972973778ad970a9b0bab814b3
#
_cell.length_a   1.000
_cell.length_b   1.000
_cell.length_c   1.000
_cell.angle_alpha   90.00
_cell.angle_beta   90.00
_cell.angle_gamma   90.00
#
_symmetry.space_group_name_H-M   'P 1'
#
loop_
_entity.id
_entity.type
_entity.pdbx_description
1 polymer ?
#
loop_
_entity_poly.entity_id
_entity_poly.type
_entity_poly.pdbx_seq_one_letter_code
_entity_poly.pdbx_strand_id
1 'polypeptide(L)'
;MSEPLSHSGQPLRHARPVGPMRNTDLAHHRARNPDGSVRIDITPDNAGWDFLSFAVVELEAGDTHTSMRPDEETAIVPISGAGTVTAGGQTFEISRTSVFEEMPHIVYVTPGDAINVVASEGGFEFSIGSAPAEGKYPTRLIEPKEMKQELRGGGSAYRHVNHVLAPPIDAERLILYEVYVPRGTWSGWAPHCHDGRDGSPYLEEVYYFRVTPDNGFVMQRNWRDDEDFDELFSARDGEAVLVTKGYHSSVACPSSHMMFLNYLAGELYDDERTTPPCFDPAHLWIQDNWDHEAWDLPVVSKPE
;
A
#
# COMPACT_ATOMS: atom_id res chain seq x y z
N MET A 1 0.03 -30.41 -15.48
CA MET A 1 0.67 -29.10 -15.27
C MET A 1 1.12 -29.10 -13.81
N SER A 2 2.42 -28.97 -13.55
CA SER A 2 2.97 -28.90 -12.18
C SER A 2 2.63 -27.53 -11.61
N GLU A 3 2.05 -27.49 -10.42
CA GLU A 3 1.83 -26.24 -9.70
C GLU A 3 3.17 -25.50 -9.50
N PRO A 4 3.20 -24.17 -9.60
CA PRO A 4 4.38 -23.41 -9.27
C PRO A 4 4.74 -23.62 -7.79
N LEU A 5 6.02 -23.80 -7.50
CA LEU A 5 6.55 -24.02 -6.15
C LEU A 5 7.19 -22.73 -5.65
N SER A 6 7.06 -22.45 -4.35
CA SER A 6 7.86 -21.44 -3.67
C SER A 6 9.34 -21.83 -3.64
N HIS A 7 10.24 -20.90 -3.30
CA HIS A 7 11.68 -21.17 -3.16
C HIS A 7 11.98 -22.29 -2.15
N SER A 8 11.09 -22.50 -1.16
CA SER A 8 11.17 -23.60 -0.19
C SER A 8 10.67 -24.95 -0.74
N GLY A 9 10.23 -25.00 -2.02
CA GLY A 9 9.68 -26.20 -2.65
C GLY A 9 8.26 -26.56 -2.18
N GLN A 10 7.59 -25.68 -1.43
CA GLN A 10 6.18 -25.84 -1.09
C GLN A 10 5.28 -25.23 -2.18
N PRO A 11 4.08 -25.81 -2.43
CA PRO A 11 3.13 -25.18 -3.33
C PRO A 11 2.78 -23.78 -2.83
N LEU A 12 2.79 -22.81 -3.75
CA LEU A 12 2.29 -21.47 -3.46
C LEU A 12 0.85 -21.59 -2.94
N ARG A 13 0.58 -20.98 -1.80
CA ARG A 13 -0.78 -20.97 -1.24
C ARG A 13 -1.63 -20.06 -2.13
N HIS A 14 -2.69 -20.63 -2.68
CA HIS A 14 -3.74 -19.81 -3.29
C HIS A 14 -4.42 -19.01 -2.19
N ALA A 15 -4.88 -17.80 -2.52
CA ALA A 15 -5.70 -17.00 -1.63
C ALA A 15 -6.74 -17.90 -0.96
N ARG A 16 -6.82 -17.89 0.37
CA ARG A 16 -7.86 -18.64 1.08
C ARG A 16 -9.19 -18.25 0.47
N PRO A 17 -10.13 -19.20 0.22
CA PRO A 17 -11.47 -18.83 -0.16
C PRO A 17 -12.04 -17.98 0.97
N VAL A 18 -11.95 -16.69 0.82
CA VAL A 18 -12.65 -15.75 1.71
C VAL A 18 -14.13 -15.95 1.36
N GLY A 19 -14.97 -16.22 2.36
CA GLY A 19 -16.42 -16.29 2.16
C GLY A 19 -16.94 -14.99 1.51
N PRO A 20 -18.22 -14.85 1.20
CA PRO A 20 -18.72 -13.65 0.52
C PRO A 20 -18.31 -12.42 1.31
N MET A 21 -17.28 -11.73 0.81
CA MET A 21 -16.74 -10.52 1.43
C MET A 21 -17.74 -9.39 1.27
N ARG A 22 -18.01 -8.70 2.35
CA ARG A 22 -18.82 -7.49 2.32
C ARG A 22 -17.93 -6.29 2.11
N ASN A 23 -18.47 -5.24 1.53
CA ASN A 23 -17.79 -3.96 1.34
C ASN A 23 -17.16 -3.43 2.64
N THR A 24 -17.82 -3.65 3.76
CA THR A 24 -17.35 -3.26 5.11
C THR A 24 -16.12 -4.02 5.60
N ASP A 25 -15.82 -5.17 5.03
CA ASP A 25 -14.71 -6.03 5.49
C ASP A 25 -13.38 -5.63 4.84
N LEU A 26 -13.42 -4.90 3.71
CA LEU A 26 -12.25 -4.47 2.95
C LEU A 26 -11.94 -2.97 3.06
N ALA A 27 -12.86 -2.16 3.58
CA ALA A 27 -12.66 -0.72 3.76
C ALA A 27 -12.52 -0.37 5.24
N HIS A 28 -11.40 0.22 5.60
CA HIS A 28 -11.11 0.64 6.96
C HIS A 28 -11.12 2.16 7.06
N HIS A 29 -12.03 2.64 7.89
CA HIS A 29 -12.20 4.07 8.14
C HIS A 29 -11.43 4.49 9.38
N ARG A 30 -10.88 5.70 9.32
CA ARG A 30 -10.23 6.31 10.47
C ARG A 30 -11.20 6.37 11.66
N ALA A 31 -10.76 5.93 12.84
CA ALA A 31 -11.58 5.95 14.04
C ALA A 31 -12.03 7.37 14.38
N ARG A 32 -13.34 7.58 14.53
CA ARG A 32 -13.93 8.90 14.80
C ARG A 32 -13.83 9.33 16.27
N ASN A 33 -13.83 8.36 17.18
CA ASN A 33 -13.69 8.58 18.63
C ASN A 33 -12.64 7.60 19.16
N PRO A 34 -11.37 7.92 19.02
CA PRO A 34 -10.34 7.03 19.51
C PRO A 34 -10.11 7.27 21.00
N ASP A 35 -10.28 6.22 21.78
CA ASP A 35 -9.77 6.19 23.16
C ASP A 35 -8.24 5.94 23.17
N GLY A 36 -7.58 5.94 22.01
CA GLY A 36 -6.17 5.64 21.84
C GLY A 36 -5.56 6.28 20.60
N SER A 37 -4.26 6.16 20.46
CA SER A 37 -3.45 6.72 19.36
C SER A 37 -3.58 5.95 18.04
N VAL A 38 -4.05 4.70 18.07
CA VAL A 38 -4.20 3.87 16.86
C VAL A 38 -5.50 4.22 16.15
N ARG A 39 -5.41 4.64 14.90
CA ARG A 39 -6.54 5.08 14.05
C ARG A 39 -7.05 4.00 13.11
N ILE A 40 -6.13 3.17 12.61
CA ILE A 40 -6.40 1.99 11.79
C ILE A 40 -5.55 0.88 12.37
N ASP A 41 -6.11 -0.32 12.50
CA ASP A 41 -5.40 -1.52 12.97
C ASP A 41 -5.85 -2.72 12.15
N ILE A 42 -4.96 -3.17 11.26
CA ILE A 42 -5.16 -4.30 10.36
C ILE A 42 -4.14 -5.36 10.76
N THR A 43 -4.65 -6.53 11.09
CA THR A 43 -3.85 -7.68 11.49
C THR A 43 -4.19 -8.88 10.60
N PRO A 44 -3.32 -9.89 10.48
CA PRO A 44 -3.66 -11.12 9.79
C PRO A 44 -5.00 -11.71 10.25
N ASP A 45 -5.28 -11.69 11.55
CA ASP A 45 -6.50 -12.24 12.11
C ASP A 45 -7.77 -11.50 11.67
N ASN A 46 -7.77 -10.14 11.71
CA ASN A 46 -8.96 -9.36 11.36
C ASN A 46 -9.16 -9.16 9.85
N ALA A 47 -8.09 -9.30 9.06
CA ALA A 47 -8.12 -9.22 7.61
C ALA A 47 -8.29 -10.60 6.94
N GLY A 48 -8.16 -11.70 7.68
CA GLY A 48 -8.13 -13.05 7.14
C GLY A 48 -6.86 -13.34 6.32
N TRP A 49 -5.75 -12.72 6.69
CA TRP A 49 -4.44 -12.77 6.04
C TRP A 49 -3.48 -13.70 6.78
N ASP A 50 -2.32 -13.95 6.16
CA ASP A 50 -1.25 -14.79 6.72
C ASP A 50 0.04 -13.99 7.00
N PHE A 51 0.23 -12.80 6.38
CA PHE A 51 1.53 -12.12 6.36
C PHE A 51 1.49 -10.69 6.89
N LEU A 52 0.60 -9.84 6.36
CA LEU A 52 0.71 -8.40 6.52
C LEU A 52 -0.08 -7.88 7.73
N SER A 53 0.63 -7.13 8.59
CA SER A 53 0.03 -6.24 9.58
C SER A 53 0.22 -4.78 9.14
N PHE A 54 -0.77 -3.92 9.41
CA PHE A 54 -0.68 -2.49 9.12
C PHE A 54 -1.46 -1.69 10.16
N ALA A 55 -0.88 -0.60 10.64
CA ALA A 55 -1.57 0.34 11.51
C ALA A 55 -1.21 1.79 11.15
N VAL A 56 -2.13 2.69 11.45
CA VAL A 56 -1.89 4.14 11.46
C VAL A 56 -1.98 4.64 12.89
N VAL A 57 -0.96 5.31 13.35
CA VAL A 57 -0.80 5.82 14.71
C VAL A 57 -0.69 7.34 14.64
N GLU A 58 -1.45 8.03 15.51
CA GLU A 58 -1.42 9.47 15.68
C GLU A 58 -1.16 9.79 17.15
N LEU A 59 -0.04 10.41 17.43
CA LEU A 59 0.42 10.76 18.77
C LEU A 59 0.32 12.26 18.99
N GLU A 60 -0.23 12.67 20.14
CA GLU A 60 -0.11 14.03 20.64
C GLU A 60 1.34 14.30 21.10
N ALA A 61 1.64 15.59 21.31
CA ALA A 61 2.97 16.01 21.78
C ALA A 61 3.42 15.25 23.04
N GLY A 62 4.56 14.58 22.96
CA GLY A 62 5.13 13.82 24.07
C GLY A 62 4.54 12.44 24.32
N ASP A 63 3.48 12.06 23.59
CA ASP A 63 2.92 10.72 23.68
C ASP A 63 3.89 9.68 23.10
N THR A 64 3.67 8.43 23.50
CA THR A 64 4.52 7.31 23.09
C THR A 64 3.71 6.16 22.52
N HIS A 65 4.29 5.49 21.53
CA HIS A 65 3.82 4.20 21.02
C HIS A 65 4.93 3.17 21.16
N THR A 66 4.61 2.01 21.70
CA THR A 66 5.56 0.90 21.83
C THR A 66 5.05 -0.33 21.11
N SER A 67 5.95 -1.03 20.43
CA SER A 67 5.67 -2.28 19.74
C SER A 67 6.89 -3.20 19.78
N MET A 68 6.66 -4.49 19.70
CA MET A 68 7.70 -5.49 19.49
C MET A 68 7.13 -6.65 18.69
N ARG A 69 7.81 -7.01 17.62
CA ARG A 69 7.45 -8.10 16.72
C ARG A 69 8.58 -9.13 16.71
N PRO A 70 8.46 -10.23 17.47
CA PRO A 70 9.58 -11.18 17.63
C PRO A 70 10.05 -11.83 16.34
N ASP A 71 9.12 -12.11 15.42
CA ASP A 71 9.35 -12.90 14.21
C ASP A 71 8.95 -12.12 12.93
N GLU A 72 8.84 -10.78 13.02
CA GLU A 72 8.40 -9.94 11.90
C GLU A 72 9.37 -8.75 11.70
N GLU A 73 9.74 -8.49 10.44
CA GLU A 73 10.31 -7.20 10.06
C GLU A 73 9.25 -6.11 10.07
N THR A 74 9.63 -4.89 10.36
CA THR A 74 8.72 -3.76 10.51
C THR A 74 9.23 -2.54 9.76
N ALA A 75 8.34 -1.81 9.11
CA ALA A 75 8.62 -0.50 8.52
C ALA A 75 7.76 0.58 9.15
N ILE A 76 8.38 1.70 9.53
CA ILE A 76 7.72 2.88 10.09
C ILE A 76 7.88 4.03 9.10
N VAL A 77 6.75 4.55 8.59
CA VAL A 77 6.71 5.61 7.59
C VAL A 77 6.01 6.84 8.16
N PRO A 78 6.67 7.99 8.28
CA PRO A 78 6.04 9.23 8.72
C PRO A 78 5.00 9.70 7.70
N ILE A 79 3.85 10.12 8.20
CA ILE A 79 2.76 10.72 7.42
C ILE A 79 2.78 12.25 7.60
N SER A 80 2.81 12.70 8.85
CA SER A 80 2.94 14.13 9.18
C SER A 80 3.47 14.33 10.60
N GLY A 81 4.09 15.49 10.85
CA GLY A 81 4.68 15.81 12.14
C GLY A 81 6.10 15.26 12.32
N ALA A 82 6.52 15.06 13.54
CA ALA A 82 7.87 14.62 13.87
C ALA A 82 7.90 13.74 15.12
N GLY A 83 8.85 12.82 15.15
CA GLY A 83 9.06 11.96 16.30
C GLY A 83 10.44 11.30 16.32
N THR A 84 10.75 10.73 17.47
CA THR A 84 11.97 9.95 17.69
C THR A 84 11.59 8.47 17.76
N VAL A 85 12.20 7.65 16.91
CA VAL A 85 12.06 6.19 16.91
C VAL A 85 13.31 5.58 17.51
N THR A 86 13.16 4.80 18.58
CA THR A 86 14.24 3.99 19.15
C THR A 86 13.98 2.52 18.86
N ALA A 87 14.92 1.85 18.18
CA ALA A 87 14.87 0.41 17.87
C ALA A 87 16.29 -0.12 17.68
N GLY A 88 16.54 -1.39 18.05
CA GLY A 88 17.84 -2.04 17.90
C GLY A 88 18.99 -1.33 18.60
N GLY A 89 18.72 -0.63 19.70
CA GLY A 89 19.73 0.17 20.41
C GLY A 89 20.14 1.47 19.69
N GLN A 90 19.46 1.83 18.61
CA GLN A 90 19.67 3.05 17.82
C GLN A 90 18.49 4.02 18.00
N THR A 91 18.73 5.30 17.75
CA THR A 91 17.72 6.35 17.82
C THR A 91 17.69 7.12 16.51
N PHE A 92 16.52 7.28 15.94
CA PHE A 92 16.28 7.93 14.64
C PHE A 92 15.30 9.09 14.83
N GLU A 93 15.72 10.29 14.44
CA GLU A 93 14.85 11.46 14.34
C GLU A 93 14.20 11.45 12.95
N ILE A 94 12.88 11.32 12.87
CA ILE A 94 12.15 11.33 11.60
C ILE A 94 11.02 12.34 11.64
N SER A 95 10.80 12.99 10.50
CA SER A 95 9.76 14.02 10.36
C SER A 95 9.24 14.05 8.93
N ARG A 96 8.07 14.60 8.78
CA ARG A 96 7.47 14.89 7.47
C ARG A 96 6.45 16.02 7.61
N THR A 97 6.60 17.08 6.83
CA THR A 97 5.60 18.16 6.79
C THR A 97 4.29 17.66 6.19
N SER A 98 4.37 16.97 5.05
CA SER A 98 3.22 16.40 4.36
C SER A 98 3.68 15.32 3.38
N VAL A 99 2.83 14.31 3.18
CA VAL A 99 3.05 13.31 2.14
C VAL A 99 3.06 13.90 0.72
N PHE A 100 2.50 15.10 0.51
CA PHE A 100 2.48 15.78 -0.78
C PHE A 100 3.65 16.75 -1.00
N GLU A 101 4.52 16.91 -0.01
CA GLU A 101 5.63 17.87 -0.07
C GLU A 101 7.01 17.21 0.01
N GLU A 102 7.11 16.09 0.76
CA GLU A 102 8.38 15.47 1.08
C GLU A 102 8.33 13.95 0.88
N MET A 103 9.44 13.35 0.47
CA MET A 103 9.66 11.91 0.54
C MET A 103 9.96 11.49 1.99
N PRO A 104 9.55 10.29 2.41
CA PRO A 104 9.73 9.85 3.78
C PRO A 104 11.17 9.44 4.09
N HIS A 105 11.57 9.61 5.35
CA HIS A 105 12.63 8.84 5.97
C HIS A 105 11.99 7.65 6.68
N ILE A 106 12.36 6.43 6.34
CA ILE A 106 11.71 5.21 6.86
C ILE A 106 12.64 4.53 7.86
N VAL A 107 12.10 4.12 9.01
CA VAL A 107 12.83 3.24 9.91
C VAL A 107 12.44 1.79 9.62
N TYR A 108 13.39 1.02 9.12
CA TYR A 108 13.28 -0.43 8.99
C TYR A 108 13.78 -1.07 10.27
N VAL A 109 13.02 -2.01 10.83
CA VAL A 109 13.31 -2.69 12.09
C VAL A 109 13.34 -4.19 11.87
N THR A 110 14.44 -4.81 12.25
CA THR A 110 14.62 -6.26 12.18
C THR A 110 13.74 -7.00 13.21
N PRO A 111 13.35 -8.25 12.99
CA PRO A 111 12.62 -9.06 13.97
C PRO A 111 13.26 -9.04 15.36
N GLY A 112 12.43 -8.96 16.39
CA GLY A 112 12.85 -8.99 17.80
C GLY A 112 13.34 -7.69 18.41
N ASP A 113 13.60 -6.66 17.61
CA ASP A 113 13.94 -5.34 18.13
C ASP A 113 12.68 -4.65 18.70
N ALA A 114 12.78 -4.19 19.94
CA ALA A 114 11.73 -3.39 20.55
C ALA A 114 11.69 -1.99 19.92
N ILE A 115 10.50 -1.52 19.60
CA ILE A 115 10.23 -0.22 19.02
C ILE A 115 9.62 0.69 20.07
N ASN A 116 10.17 1.89 20.19
CA ASN A 116 9.57 2.96 20.96
C ASN A 116 9.57 4.24 20.13
N VAL A 117 8.38 4.80 19.91
CA VAL A 117 8.17 6.05 19.17
C VAL A 117 7.69 7.12 20.16
N VAL A 118 8.31 8.28 20.13
CA VAL A 118 7.94 9.44 20.96
C VAL A 118 7.65 10.62 20.04
N ALA A 119 6.46 11.20 20.13
CA ALA A 119 6.10 12.37 19.33
C ALA A 119 6.78 13.65 19.83
N SER A 120 7.21 14.50 18.90
CA SER A 120 7.70 15.85 19.17
C SER A 120 6.56 16.83 19.52
N GLU A 121 6.90 18.09 19.85
CA GLU A 121 5.92 19.11 20.29
C GLU A 121 4.75 19.33 19.33
N GLY A 122 4.90 19.07 18.02
CA GLY A 122 3.86 19.21 17.01
C GLY A 122 2.97 17.97 16.82
N GLY A 123 3.20 16.90 17.59
CA GLY A 123 2.56 15.60 17.37
C GLY A 123 3.22 14.82 16.23
N PHE A 124 2.80 13.56 16.05
CA PHE A 124 3.35 12.69 15.03
C PHE A 124 2.32 11.67 14.52
N GLU A 125 2.02 11.71 13.23
CA GLU A 125 1.24 10.70 12.53
C GLU A 125 2.19 9.84 11.68
N PHE A 126 2.10 8.52 11.83
CA PHE A 126 2.90 7.57 11.07
C PHE A 126 2.14 6.27 10.81
N SER A 127 2.52 5.58 9.75
CA SER A 127 2.12 4.19 9.56
C SER A 127 3.21 3.25 10.05
N ILE A 128 2.77 2.08 10.52
CA ILE A 128 3.64 0.98 10.93
C ILE A 128 3.06 -0.31 10.33
N GLY A 129 3.89 -1.07 9.62
CA GLY A 129 3.48 -2.34 9.03
C GLY A 129 4.56 -3.37 9.18
N SER A 130 4.16 -4.63 9.34
CA SER A 130 5.05 -5.74 9.66
C SER A 130 4.71 -6.98 8.85
N ALA A 131 5.70 -7.83 8.61
CA ALA A 131 5.53 -9.13 7.98
C ALA A 131 6.54 -10.14 8.53
N PRO A 132 6.22 -11.46 8.54
CA PRO A 132 7.13 -12.51 9.01
C PRO A 132 8.48 -12.48 8.29
N ALA A 133 9.58 -12.52 9.05
CA ALA A 133 10.94 -12.45 8.56
C ALA A 133 11.93 -13.20 9.47
N GLU A 134 13.11 -13.54 8.93
CA GLU A 134 14.14 -14.29 9.65
C GLU A 134 15.22 -13.39 10.29
N GLY A 135 15.21 -12.08 10.02
CA GLY A 135 16.17 -11.12 10.56
C GLY A 135 17.45 -10.99 9.73
N LYS A 136 17.35 -11.14 8.43
CA LYS A 136 18.48 -11.05 7.50
C LYS A 136 19.07 -9.65 7.42
N TYR A 137 18.23 -8.61 7.52
CA TYR A 137 18.63 -7.22 7.36
C TYR A 137 18.57 -6.46 8.70
N PRO A 138 19.57 -5.59 8.99
CA PRO A 138 19.64 -4.89 10.27
C PRO A 138 18.65 -3.73 10.36
N THR A 139 18.28 -3.36 11.59
CA THR A 139 17.57 -2.13 11.88
C THR A 139 18.36 -0.91 11.39
N ARG A 140 17.72 -0.05 10.59
CA ARG A 140 18.34 1.14 9.99
C ARG A 140 17.36 2.21 9.55
N LEU A 141 17.88 3.41 9.33
CA LEU A 141 17.20 4.46 8.59
C LEU A 141 17.37 4.24 7.09
N ILE A 142 16.29 4.37 6.34
CA ILE A 142 16.27 4.43 4.88
C ILE A 142 15.99 5.88 4.48
N GLU A 143 16.91 6.46 3.71
CA GLU A 143 16.83 7.86 3.31
C GLU A 143 16.25 8.02 1.90
N PRO A 144 15.60 9.14 1.58
CA PRO A 144 15.01 9.42 0.26
C PRO A 144 15.97 9.19 -0.92
N LYS A 145 17.26 9.44 -0.74
CA LYS A 145 18.30 9.25 -1.79
C LYS A 145 18.49 7.79 -2.23
N GLU A 146 18.05 6.82 -1.41
CA GLU A 146 18.11 5.39 -1.71
C GLU A 146 16.92 4.92 -2.55
N MET A 147 15.85 5.70 -2.58
CA MET A 147 14.57 5.33 -3.16
C MET A 147 14.54 5.60 -4.67
N LYS A 148 14.07 4.62 -5.43
CA LYS A 148 13.82 4.78 -6.87
C LYS A 148 12.51 5.54 -7.09
N GLN A 149 12.52 6.44 -8.06
CA GLN A 149 11.32 7.14 -8.54
C GLN A 149 11.07 6.80 -10.00
N GLU A 150 9.82 6.62 -10.38
CA GLU A 150 9.46 6.42 -11.79
C GLU A 150 8.06 6.98 -12.10
N LEU A 151 7.87 7.31 -13.38
CA LEU A 151 6.58 7.67 -13.93
C LEU A 151 6.02 6.47 -14.66
N ARG A 152 4.77 6.09 -14.35
CA ARG A 152 4.09 4.95 -14.96
C ARG A 152 2.82 5.36 -15.67
N GLY A 153 2.51 4.64 -16.76
CA GLY A 153 1.31 4.84 -17.55
C GLY A 153 1.36 6.09 -18.40
N GLY A 154 0.20 6.54 -18.86
CA GLY A 154 0.03 7.71 -19.70
C GLY A 154 -1.45 8.11 -19.79
N GLY A 155 -1.74 9.21 -20.47
CA GLY A 155 -3.11 9.70 -20.65
C GLY A 155 -3.85 9.84 -19.30
N SER A 156 -4.99 9.20 -19.18
CA SER A 156 -5.81 9.19 -17.95
C SER A 156 -5.33 8.23 -16.86
N ALA A 157 -4.22 7.54 -17.07
CA ALA A 157 -3.65 6.59 -16.11
C ALA A 157 -2.17 6.90 -15.78
N TYR A 158 -1.80 8.17 -15.87
CA TYR A 158 -0.47 8.65 -15.54
C TYR A 158 -0.29 8.84 -14.03
N ARG A 159 0.82 8.30 -13.46
CA ARG A 159 1.12 8.38 -12.03
C ARG A 159 2.62 8.37 -11.75
N HIS A 160 2.99 8.94 -10.62
CA HIS A 160 4.34 8.90 -10.08
C HIS A 160 4.44 7.84 -8.98
N VAL A 161 5.44 6.97 -9.04
CA VAL A 161 5.67 5.87 -8.10
C VAL A 161 7.04 6.02 -7.44
N ASN A 162 7.06 6.11 -6.12
CA ASN A 162 8.25 6.03 -5.30
C ASN A 162 8.37 4.61 -4.72
N HIS A 163 9.48 3.95 -4.97
CA HIS A 163 9.83 2.67 -4.39
C HIS A 163 10.48 2.91 -3.03
N VAL A 164 9.66 3.04 -1.99
CA VAL A 164 10.13 3.50 -0.68
C VAL A 164 10.70 2.37 0.19
N LEU A 165 10.26 1.12 -0.01
CA LEU A 165 10.90 -0.10 0.50
C LEU A 165 10.72 -1.22 -0.55
N ALA A 166 11.33 -1.06 -1.70
CA ALA A 166 11.38 -2.02 -2.79
C ALA A 166 12.75 -1.92 -3.47
N PRO A 167 13.18 -2.90 -4.27
CA PRO A 167 14.50 -2.85 -4.90
C PRO A 167 14.81 -1.48 -5.54
N PRO A 168 16.01 -0.94 -5.29
CA PRO A 168 17.21 -1.61 -4.76
C PRO A 168 17.33 -1.65 -3.22
N ILE A 169 16.30 -1.27 -2.47
CA ILE A 169 16.32 -1.29 -1.00
C ILE A 169 15.99 -2.70 -0.51
N ASP A 170 16.84 -3.22 0.37
CA ASP A 170 16.70 -4.55 0.92
C ASP A 170 15.60 -4.62 1.98
N ALA A 171 14.80 -5.67 1.93
CA ALA A 171 13.88 -6.17 2.95
C ALA A 171 13.61 -7.64 2.65
N GLU A 172 13.16 -8.40 3.63
CA GLU A 172 12.90 -9.82 3.38
C GLU A 172 11.58 -10.05 2.66
N ARG A 173 10.49 -9.46 3.13
CA ARG A 173 9.15 -9.71 2.64
C ARG A 173 8.37 -8.43 2.33
N LEU A 174 8.54 -7.39 3.16
CA LEU A 174 7.82 -6.13 3.00
C LEU A 174 8.18 -5.43 1.69
N ILE A 175 7.14 -4.91 1.05
CA ILE A 175 7.24 -4.03 -0.12
C ILE A 175 6.42 -2.80 0.17
N LEU A 176 7.00 -1.61 -0.01
CA LEU A 176 6.29 -0.35 0.16
C LEU A 176 6.46 0.54 -1.05
N TYR A 177 5.33 1.09 -1.50
CA TYR A 177 5.28 2.13 -2.54
C TYR A 177 4.48 3.33 -2.05
N GLU A 178 4.93 4.52 -2.42
CA GLU A 178 4.09 5.72 -2.41
C GLU A 178 3.74 6.09 -3.84
N VAL A 179 2.46 6.19 -4.14
CA VAL A 179 1.98 6.46 -5.49
C VAL A 179 1.15 7.73 -5.51
N TYR A 180 1.56 8.66 -6.37
CA TYR A 180 0.91 9.97 -6.54
C TYR A 180 0.14 9.99 -7.84
N VAL A 181 -1.15 10.29 -7.74
CA VAL A 181 -2.08 10.23 -8.86
C VAL A 181 -2.77 11.58 -9.01
N PRO A 182 -2.63 12.23 -10.17
CA PRO A 182 -3.31 13.50 -10.42
C PRO A 182 -4.84 13.34 -10.33
N ARG A 183 -5.50 14.42 -9.98
CA ARG A 183 -6.97 14.48 -9.97
C ARG A 183 -7.58 13.99 -11.28
N GLY A 184 -8.64 13.19 -11.20
CA GLY A 184 -9.36 12.66 -12.36
C GLY A 184 -8.62 11.55 -13.11
N THR A 185 -7.46 11.10 -12.64
CA THR A 185 -6.70 10.03 -13.29
C THR A 185 -6.73 8.72 -12.49
N TRP A 186 -6.40 7.63 -13.18
CA TRP A 186 -6.40 6.27 -12.64
C TRP A 186 -5.01 5.82 -12.19
N SER A 187 -4.99 4.90 -11.23
CA SER A 187 -3.84 4.08 -10.87
C SER A 187 -4.19 2.60 -10.96
N GLY A 188 -3.16 1.75 -11.09
CA GLY A 188 -3.37 0.31 -11.26
C GLY A 188 -3.92 -0.07 -12.64
N TRP A 189 -3.71 0.76 -13.66
CA TRP A 189 -4.09 0.48 -15.04
C TRP A 189 -2.85 0.09 -15.87
N ALA A 190 -2.80 -1.01 -16.64
CA ALA A 190 -3.86 -2.01 -16.73
C ALA A 190 -4.10 -2.67 -15.37
N PRO A 191 -5.38 -3.08 -15.09
CA PRO A 191 -5.70 -3.76 -13.85
C PRO A 191 -4.86 -5.03 -13.69
N HIS A 192 -4.48 -5.31 -12.45
CA HIS A 192 -3.60 -6.44 -12.15
C HIS A 192 -4.02 -7.14 -10.86
N CYS A 193 -3.59 -8.39 -10.71
CA CYS A 193 -3.78 -9.18 -9.51
C CYS A 193 -2.49 -9.88 -9.08
N HIS A 194 -2.37 -10.14 -7.80
CA HIS A 194 -1.27 -10.87 -7.18
C HIS A 194 -1.80 -11.80 -6.08
N ASP A 195 -2.78 -12.61 -6.44
CA ASP A 195 -3.49 -13.55 -5.57
C ASP A 195 -3.20 -15.03 -5.92
N GLY A 196 -2.07 -15.28 -6.58
CA GLY A 196 -1.65 -16.61 -7.06
C GLY A 196 -2.27 -17.03 -8.39
N ARG A 197 -3.11 -16.17 -9.01
CA ARG A 197 -3.74 -16.44 -10.29
C ARG A 197 -2.72 -16.36 -11.43
N ASP A 198 -2.85 -17.27 -12.43
CA ASP A 198 -2.04 -17.29 -13.66
C ASP A 198 -0.53 -17.18 -13.43
N GLY A 199 -0.06 -17.72 -12.31
CA GLY A 199 1.35 -17.69 -11.92
C GLY A 199 1.82 -16.38 -11.28
N SER A 200 0.90 -15.48 -10.94
CA SER A 200 1.24 -14.30 -10.10
C SER A 200 1.64 -14.73 -8.69
N PRO A 201 2.47 -13.95 -7.99
CA PRO A 201 2.73 -14.20 -6.59
C PRO A 201 1.45 -14.01 -5.76
N TYR A 202 1.39 -14.61 -4.57
CA TYR A 202 0.41 -14.25 -3.58
C TYR A 202 0.97 -13.11 -2.71
N LEU A 203 0.30 -11.95 -2.77
CA LEU A 203 0.61 -10.77 -1.96
C LEU A 203 -0.68 -10.22 -1.34
N GLU A 204 -0.63 -9.94 -0.07
CA GLU A 204 -1.61 -9.15 0.67
C GLU A 204 -1.22 -7.68 0.56
N GLU A 205 -2.19 -6.79 0.35
CA GLU A 205 -1.91 -5.39 0.10
C GLU A 205 -2.90 -4.45 0.79
N VAL A 206 -2.38 -3.40 1.41
CA VAL A 206 -3.13 -2.26 1.93
C VAL A 206 -2.92 -1.06 1.04
N TYR A 207 -3.99 -0.38 0.67
CA TYR A 207 -4.00 0.98 0.12
C TYR A 207 -4.42 1.95 1.22
N TYR A 208 -3.49 2.73 1.76
CA TYR A 208 -3.80 3.84 2.67
C TYR A 208 -3.80 5.14 1.90
N PHE A 209 -4.96 5.81 1.84
CA PHE A 209 -5.17 6.97 1.00
C PHE A 209 -4.99 8.30 1.73
N ARG A 210 -4.32 9.23 1.06
CA ARG A 210 -4.33 10.66 1.38
C ARG A 210 -4.79 11.43 0.15
N VAL A 211 -5.57 12.48 0.34
CA VAL A 211 -6.09 13.30 -0.75
C VAL A 211 -5.87 14.79 -0.47
N THR A 212 -5.62 15.56 -1.53
CA THR A 212 -5.46 17.01 -1.42
C THR A 212 -6.18 17.74 -2.55
N PRO A 213 -7.13 18.69 -2.24
CA PRO A 213 -7.68 18.98 -0.90
C PRO A 213 -8.35 17.78 -0.23
N ASP A 214 -8.35 17.74 1.11
CA ASP A 214 -8.80 16.63 1.95
C ASP A 214 -10.31 16.33 1.92
N ASN A 215 -11.09 17.24 1.33
CA ASN A 215 -12.53 17.07 1.11
C ASN A 215 -12.88 16.23 -0.12
N GLY A 216 -11.87 15.73 -0.84
CA GLY A 216 -12.03 14.81 -1.96
C GLY A 216 -12.28 13.37 -1.56
N PHE A 217 -12.30 12.51 -2.56
CA PHE A 217 -12.44 11.07 -2.37
C PHE A 217 -11.75 10.30 -3.49
N VAL A 218 -11.56 9.01 -3.23
CA VAL A 218 -11.03 8.03 -4.17
C VAL A 218 -12.08 6.95 -4.39
N MET A 219 -12.17 6.39 -5.58
CA MET A 219 -12.86 5.13 -5.81
C MET A 219 -11.85 4.05 -6.13
N GLN A 220 -12.00 2.90 -5.49
CA GLN A 220 -11.23 1.69 -5.79
C GLN A 220 -12.17 0.54 -6.08
N ARG A 221 -11.89 -0.19 -7.16
CA ARG A 221 -12.60 -1.41 -7.51
C ARG A 221 -11.68 -2.60 -7.36
N ASN A 222 -12.19 -3.64 -6.66
CA ASN A 222 -11.55 -4.96 -6.56
C ASN A 222 -12.52 -5.98 -7.17
N TRP A 223 -12.06 -6.80 -8.12
CA TRP A 223 -12.95 -7.75 -8.80
C TRP A 223 -12.25 -9.00 -9.32
N ARG A 224 -13.05 -10.04 -9.53
CA ARG A 224 -12.66 -11.26 -10.25
C ARG A 224 -13.71 -11.57 -11.31
N ASP A 225 -13.27 -12.07 -12.44
CA ASP A 225 -14.12 -12.47 -13.57
C ASP A 225 -14.58 -13.93 -13.49
N ASP A 226 -13.95 -14.74 -12.65
CA ASP A 226 -14.21 -16.17 -12.44
C ASP A 226 -14.97 -16.47 -11.13
N GLU A 227 -15.28 -15.44 -10.35
CA GLU A 227 -16.05 -15.51 -9.11
C GLU A 227 -17.09 -14.38 -9.06
N ASP A 228 -18.12 -14.55 -8.23
CA ASP A 228 -19.06 -13.47 -7.89
C ASP A 228 -18.43 -12.50 -6.89
N PHE A 229 -17.41 -11.77 -7.36
CA PHE A 229 -16.68 -10.77 -6.58
C PHE A 229 -16.40 -9.53 -7.42
N ASP A 230 -17.13 -8.45 -7.13
CA ASP A 230 -16.98 -7.15 -7.78
C ASP A 230 -17.40 -6.05 -6.79
N GLU A 231 -16.42 -5.45 -6.11
CA GLU A 231 -16.63 -4.49 -5.04
C GLU A 231 -16.06 -3.12 -5.41
N LEU A 232 -16.88 -2.09 -5.21
CA LEU A 232 -16.50 -0.69 -5.40
C LEU A 232 -16.47 0.03 -4.05
N PHE A 233 -15.31 0.55 -3.69
CA PHE A 233 -15.07 1.29 -2.45
C PHE A 233 -14.97 2.78 -2.73
N SER A 234 -15.50 3.59 -1.80
CA SER A 234 -15.19 5.01 -1.72
C SER A 234 -14.35 5.27 -0.48
N ALA A 235 -13.13 5.76 -0.66
CA ALA A 235 -12.24 6.12 0.42
C ALA A 235 -11.99 7.63 0.46
N ARG A 236 -11.78 8.16 1.67
CA ARG A 236 -11.46 9.57 1.94
C ARG A 236 -10.03 9.70 2.45
N ASP A 237 -9.65 10.94 2.76
CA ASP A 237 -8.36 11.19 3.42
C ASP A 237 -8.22 10.42 4.72
N GLY A 238 -7.11 9.68 4.86
CA GLY A 238 -6.81 8.87 6.03
C GLY A 238 -7.58 7.54 6.12
N GLU A 239 -8.18 7.06 5.03
CA GLU A 239 -8.87 5.76 5.00
C GLU A 239 -8.08 4.71 4.19
N ALA A 240 -8.33 3.44 4.47
CA ALA A 240 -7.65 2.33 3.83
C ALA A 240 -8.62 1.36 3.16
N VAL A 241 -8.15 0.73 2.07
CA VAL A 241 -8.82 -0.38 1.40
C VAL A 241 -7.85 -1.55 1.28
N LEU A 242 -8.34 -2.76 1.56
CA LEU A 242 -7.57 -3.99 1.47
C LEU A 242 -7.74 -4.62 0.10
N VAL A 243 -6.63 -5.11 -0.46
CA VAL A 243 -6.62 -5.98 -1.63
C VAL A 243 -6.26 -7.38 -1.18
N THR A 244 -7.26 -8.23 -1.09
CA THR A 244 -7.12 -9.61 -0.64
C THR A 244 -7.09 -10.59 -1.80
N LYS A 245 -7.72 -10.21 -2.93
CA LYS A 245 -7.77 -11.00 -4.15
C LYS A 245 -8.25 -10.19 -5.34
N GLY A 246 -7.99 -10.71 -6.52
CA GLY A 246 -8.53 -10.22 -7.78
C GLY A 246 -7.83 -9.01 -8.35
N TYR A 247 -8.32 -8.59 -9.51
CA TYR A 247 -7.89 -7.36 -10.15
C TYR A 247 -8.32 -6.16 -9.32
N HIS A 248 -7.51 -5.12 -9.34
CA HIS A 248 -7.82 -3.88 -8.65
C HIS A 248 -7.28 -2.66 -9.39
N SER A 249 -7.96 -1.55 -9.20
CA SER A 249 -7.53 -0.23 -9.66
C SER A 249 -8.23 0.88 -8.88
N SER A 250 -7.65 2.07 -8.84
CA SER A 250 -8.21 3.22 -8.14
C SER A 250 -8.20 4.47 -8.99
N VAL A 251 -9.12 5.41 -8.70
CA VAL A 251 -9.21 6.69 -9.39
C VAL A 251 -9.41 7.83 -8.40
N ALA A 252 -8.67 8.93 -8.60
CA ALA A 252 -8.87 10.16 -7.86
C ALA A 252 -10.08 10.93 -8.37
N CYS A 253 -10.89 11.51 -7.48
CA CYS A 253 -11.98 12.40 -7.92
C CYS A 253 -11.42 13.61 -8.69
N PRO A 254 -12.23 14.27 -9.55
CA PRO A 254 -11.76 15.39 -10.37
C PRO A 254 -11.32 16.63 -9.59
N SER A 255 -11.66 16.73 -8.31
CA SER A 255 -11.36 17.90 -7.46
C SER A 255 -10.13 17.74 -6.58
N SER A 256 -9.58 16.51 -6.43
CA SER A 256 -8.45 16.27 -5.52
C SER A 256 -7.44 15.31 -6.12
N HIS A 257 -6.16 15.61 -5.93
CA HIS A 257 -5.10 14.64 -6.15
C HIS A 257 -5.14 13.57 -5.06
N MET A 258 -4.71 12.36 -5.35
CA MET A 258 -4.51 11.34 -4.34
C MET A 258 -3.06 10.91 -4.25
N MET A 259 -2.64 10.56 -3.07
CA MET A 259 -1.50 9.72 -2.78
C MET A 259 -2.02 8.47 -2.08
N PHE A 260 -1.44 7.32 -2.37
CA PHE A 260 -1.62 6.16 -1.52
C PHE A 260 -0.27 5.55 -1.15
N LEU A 261 -0.20 5.11 0.09
CA LEU A 261 0.89 4.31 0.61
C LEU A 261 0.45 2.85 0.57
N ASN A 262 1.17 2.05 -0.19
CA ASN A 262 0.99 0.61 -0.20
C ASN A 262 1.95 -0.06 0.77
N TYR A 263 1.42 -0.99 1.55
CA TYR A 263 2.19 -2.05 2.21
C TYR A 263 1.75 -3.37 1.60
N LEU A 264 2.71 -4.15 1.16
CA LEU A 264 2.49 -5.49 0.63
C LEU A 264 3.40 -6.50 1.33
N ALA A 265 2.90 -7.70 1.50
CA ALA A 265 3.68 -8.84 1.93
C ALA A 265 3.05 -10.14 1.41
N GLY A 266 3.87 -11.15 1.15
CA GLY A 266 3.37 -12.43 0.65
C GLY A 266 4.36 -13.56 0.85
N GLU A 267 4.31 -14.57 0.00
CA GLU A 267 5.09 -15.79 0.16
C GLU A 267 6.56 -15.68 -0.26
N LEU A 268 6.88 -14.71 -1.13
CA LEU A 268 8.21 -14.56 -1.70
C LEU A 268 9.10 -13.63 -0.85
N TYR A 269 10.41 -13.84 -0.96
CA TYR A 269 11.44 -13.18 -0.17
C TYR A 269 12.42 -12.40 -1.06
N ASP A 270 13.14 -11.47 -0.44
CA ASP A 270 14.23 -10.73 -1.05
C ASP A 270 13.83 -10.09 -2.40
N ASP A 271 14.61 -10.26 -3.44
CA ASP A 271 14.32 -9.68 -4.75
C ASP A 271 13.08 -10.31 -5.41
N GLU A 272 12.80 -11.59 -5.10
CA GLU A 272 11.61 -12.29 -5.64
C GLU A 272 10.29 -11.76 -5.08
N ARG A 273 10.30 -11.06 -3.93
CA ARG A 273 9.10 -10.45 -3.34
C ARG A 273 8.40 -9.48 -4.30
N THR A 274 9.15 -8.91 -5.27
CA THR A 274 8.62 -7.99 -6.29
C THR A 274 8.37 -8.65 -7.64
N THR A 275 8.16 -9.98 -7.67
CA THR A 275 7.75 -10.69 -8.89
C THR A 275 6.49 -10.04 -9.49
N PRO A 276 6.48 -9.79 -10.83
CA PRO A 276 5.37 -9.08 -11.46
C PRO A 276 4.00 -9.74 -11.23
N PRO A 277 2.94 -8.94 -11.11
CA PRO A 277 1.58 -9.42 -11.00
C PRO A 277 1.06 -9.98 -12.34
N CYS A 278 -0.09 -10.66 -12.31
CA CYS A 278 -0.88 -10.98 -13.49
C CYS A 278 -1.72 -9.77 -13.91
N PHE A 279 -1.72 -9.41 -15.18
CA PHE A 279 -2.53 -8.32 -15.72
C PHE A 279 -3.83 -8.84 -16.35
N ASP A 280 -4.88 -8.05 -16.27
CA ASP A 280 -6.15 -8.33 -16.98
C ASP A 280 -5.92 -8.28 -18.50
N PRO A 281 -6.09 -9.43 -19.21
CA PRO A 281 -5.83 -9.48 -20.65
C PRO A 281 -6.74 -8.55 -21.46
N ALA A 282 -7.95 -8.26 -20.95
CA ALA A 282 -8.91 -7.39 -21.64
C ALA A 282 -8.44 -5.95 -21.74
N HIS A 283 -7.57 -5.55 -20.82
CA HIS A 283 -7.08 -4.16 -20.70
C HIS A 283 -5.59 -4.00 -20.99
N LEU A 284 -4.86 -5.10 -21.23
CA LEU A 284 -3.39 -5.07 -21.38
C LEU A 284 -2.94 -4.24 -22.57
N TRP A 285 -3.72 -4.17 -23.64
CA TRP A 285 -3.45 -3.41 -24.85
C TRP A 285 -3.12 -1.93 -24.62
N ILE A 286 -3.64 -1.34 -23.51
CA ILE A 286 -3.44 0.08 -23.22
C ILE A 286 -1.97 0.41 -22.90
N GLN A 287 -1.18 -0.57 -22.43
CA GLN A 287 0.23 -0.38 -22.13
C GLN A 287 1.05 -0.02 -23.37
N ASP A 288 0.60 -0.42 -24.56
CA ASP A 288 1.20 -0.13 -25.84
C ASP A 288 0.63 1.14 -26.51
N ASN A 289 -0.48 1.69 -25.98
CA ASN A 289 -1.17 2.83 -26.58
C ASN A 289 -1.86 3.71 -25.52
N TRP A 290 -1.06 4.46 -24.78
CA TRP A 290 -1.59 5.44 -23.81
C TRP A 290 -2.17 6.70 -24.45
N ASP A 291 -1.71 7.04 -25.67
CA ASP A 291 -2.05 8.28 -26.38
C ASP A 291 -3.13 8.02 -27.46
N HIS A 292 -4.13 7.16 -27.13
CA HIS A 292 -5.24 6.91 -28.03
C HIS A 292 -5.99 8.20 -28.36
N GLU A 293 -6.65 8.21 -29.53
CA GLU A 293 -7.44 9.33 -30.01
C GLU A 293 -8.52 9.72 -29.00
N ALA A 294 -8.55 10.97 -28.62
CA ALA A 294 -9.65 11.51 -27.84
C ALA A 294 -10.90 11.57 -28.73
N TRP A 295 -12.07 11.30 -28.13
CA TRP A 295 -13.31 11.51 -28.84
C TRP A 295 -13.54 12.99 -29.07
N ASP A 296 -13.79 13.37 -30.31
CA ASP A 296 -14.27 14.71 -30.64
C ASP A 296 -15.71 14.89 -30.13
N LEU A 297 -15.93 15.90 -29.34
CA LEU A 297 -17.25 16.18 -28.78
C LEU A 297 -17.93 17.33 -29.51
N PRO A 298 -19.25 17.22 -29.72
CA PRO A 298 -20.17 16.16 -29.35
C PRO A 298 -20.10 14.95 -30.29
N VAL A 299 -20.12 13.75 -29.71
CA VAL A 299 -20.12 12.47 -30.48
C VAL A 299 -21.44 12.29 -31.25
N VAL A 300 -22.52 12.86 -30.77
CA VAL A 300 -23.86 12.78 -31.35
C VAL A 300 -24.32 14.17 -31.76
N SER A 301 -24.60 14.36 -33.03
CA SER A 301 -25.16 15.63 -33.59
C SER A 301 -26.67 15.72 -33.41
N LYS A 302 -27.19 16.92 -33.28
CA LYS A 302 -28.64 17.15 -33.37
C LYS A 302 -29.11 16.83 -34.80
N PRO A 303 -30.25 16.15 -34.98
CA PRO A 303 -30.85 16.09 -36.30
C PRO A 303 -31.20 17.49 -36.80
N GLU A 304 -31.02 17.74 -38.11
CA GLU A 304 -31.41 18.98 -38.78
C GLU A 304 -32.93 19.22 -38.72
#